data_75b99e334ac611f7414dd9a1d690e8c9
#
_entry.id   75b99e334ac611f7414dd9a1d690e8c9
#
_cell.length_a   1.000
_cell.length_b   1.000
_cell.length_c   1.000
_cell.angle_alpha   90.00
_cell.angle_beta   90.00
_cell.angle_gamma   90.00
#
_symmetry.space_group_name_H-M   'P 1'
#
loop_
_entity.id
_entity.type
_entity.pdbx_description
1 polymer ?
#
loop_
_entity_poly.entity_id
_entity_poly.type
_entity_poly.pdbx_seq_one_letter_code
_entity_poly.pdbx_strand_id
1 'polypeptide(L)'
;MKAQWMSKLDESLVREFYEGQTEEERQAGFEDVLTFGTAGIRSTFGIGPGRLNKFTVRKVALGLAQYLNAQQSDATVVIHFDTRFLSEDFGDEIARVLATKGVKVVLADSYKSTPELSFAVRHLQATAGVMITASHNPSNYNGIKIYGPDGGQLLPDASEDLSQYINAIESPLEIEANDFEALRDAGMILPLADEVTEAYKAGVKALVGAIESQGEKVVLTSLHGTSLPLGATLLTELGFEDFVIETTQSQPDGRFPTVKSANPEEEAAFEYGIRLAEQEDASLIIATDPDADRFGFVERYQDGTTRYFDGNEIGLILMKLRYQELQPTGDAFYIIKSIVTGALSEALAKALNIEVVNVLTGFKYISEQLQQRQTDDAQLVLAFEESHGYLAKDLSRDKDAIQFIPLLVKYKQMLAQNGLTFKEVLNDIYQQIGRYDNLTLSPTYAGHAGRQKIEALMAQFRGDTSDQLLGLNVVTKEDYLTQQTTNLKTGKTTVISLPKADVIRYTFEEGFIALRPSGTEPKIKVYFSLNVDDFNEVVEQFKQKYL
;
A
#
# COMPACT_ATOMS: atom_id res chain seq x y z
N MET A 1 -4.73 35.41 -10.84
CA MET A 1 -4.33 34.08 -10.38
C MET A 1 -3.82 33.21 -11.55
N LYS A 2 -4.65 32.79 -12.54
CA LYS A 2 -4.22 31.91 -13.67
C LYS A 2 -2.96 32.44 -14.39
N ALA A 3 -2.91 33.72 -14.75
CA ALA A 3 -1.75 34.32 -15.43
C ALA A 3 -0.44 34.24 -14.61
N GLN A 4 -0.50 34.35 -13.30
CA GLN A 4 0.68 34.24 -12.43
C GLN A 4 1.22 32.80 -12.40
N TRP A 5 0.33 31.80 -12.27
CA TRP A 5 0.71 30.40 -12.34
C TRP A 5 1.34 30.05 -13.70
N MET A 6 0.70 30.50 -14.78
CA MET A 6 1.18 30.27 -16.16
C MET A 6 2.56 30.90 -16.40
N SER A 7 2.87 32.04 -15.79
CA SER A 7 4.15 32.72 -15.99
C SER A 7 5.28 32.17 -15.12
N LYS A 8 4.97 31.59 -13.95
CA LYS A 8 5.96 31.09 -13.00
C LYS A 8 6.29 29.59 -13.18
N LEU A 9 5.38 28.79 -13.74
CA LEU A 9 5.61 27.39 -14.07
C LEU A 9 6.21 27.26 -15.47
N ASP A 10 7.51 27.02 -15.52
CA ASP A 10 8.33 26.91 -16.73
C ASP A 10 8.78 25.47 -17.03
N GLU A 11 8.51 24.52 -16.12
CA GLU A 11 8.86 23.11 -16.33
C GLU A 11 8.14 22.53 -17.54
N SER A 12 8.93 22.09 -18.54
CA SER A 12 8.41 21.59 -19.82
C SER A 12 7.44 20.42 -19.66
N LEU A 13 7.75 19.48 -18.77
CA LEU A 13 6.95 18.28 -18.55
C LEU A 13 5.60 18.60 -17.88
N VAL A 14 5.55 19.53 -16.92
CA VAL A 14 4.27 19.98 -16.32
C VAL A 14 3.41 20.69 -17.35
N ARG A 15 4.02 21.45 -18.27
CA ARG A 15 3.31 22.09 -19.38
C ARG A 15 2.76 21.06 -20.37
N GLU A 16 3.54 20.04 -20.72
CA GLU A 16 3.09 18.94 -21.57
C GLU A 16 1.85 18.25 -20.98
N PHE A 17 1.87 17.90 -19.71
CA PHE A 17 0.70 17.34 -19.02
C PHE A 17 -0.50 18.30 -19.02
N TYR A 18 -0.26 19.58 -18.77
CA TYR A 18 -1.32 20.60 -18.81
C TYR A 18 -1.93 20.75 -20.22
N GLU A 19 -1.11 20.73 -21.25
CA GLU A 19 -1.56 20.83 -22.65
C GLU A 19 -2.35 19.58 -23.09
N GLY A 20 -2.02 18.42 -22.56
CA GLY A 20 -2.75 17.16 -22.79
C GLY A 20 -4.09 17.05 -22.06
N GLN A 21 -4.38 17.91 -21.07
CA GLN A 21 -5.63 17.92 -20.33
C GLN A 21 -6.79 18.52 -21.13
N THR A 22 -8.00 18.07 -20.82
CA THR A 22 -9.24 18.70 -21.29
C THR A 22 -9.40 20.11 -20.70
N GLU A 23 -10.26 20.95 -21.27
CA GLU A 23 -10.52 22.29 -20.72
C GLU A 23 -11.13 22.22 -19.31
N GLU A 24 -11.99 21.24 -19.05
CA GLU A 24 -12.58 20.99 -17.73
C GLU A 24 -11.51 20.64 -16.70
N GLU A 25 -10.58 19.74 -17.02
CA GLU A 25 -9.47 19.37 -16.16
C GLU A 25 -8.53 20.54 -15.88
N ARG A 26 -8.25 21.38 -16.90
CA ARG A 26 -7.45 22.61 -16.75
C ARG A 26 -8.15 23.62 -15.84
N GLN A 27 -9.44 23.79 -15.99
CA GLN A 27 -10.23 24.70 -15.15
C GLN A 27 -10.25 24.21 -13.69
N ALA A 28 -10.51 22.94 -13.47
CA ALA A 28 -10.46 22.32 -12.14
C ALA A 28 -9.09 22.52 -11.46
N GLY A 29 -7.98 22.53 -12.23
CA GLY A 29 -6.65 22.83 -11.69
C GLY A 29 -6.52 24.21 -11.02
N PHE A 30 -7.37 25.18 -11.39
CA PHE A 30 -7.39 26.53 -10.81
C PHE A 30 -8.52 26.75 -9.80
N GLU A 31 -9.59 25.98 -9.86
CA GLU A 31 -10.74 26.05 -8.97
C GLU A 31 -10.56 25.19 -7.72
N ASP A 32 -9.93 24.04 -7.88
CA ASP A 32 -9.59 23.12 -6.79
C ASP A 32 -8.32 23.60 -6.04
N VAL A 33 -8.17 23.12 -4.81
CA VAL A 33 -6.95 23.24 -4.01
C VAL A 33 -6.57 21.86 -3.53
N LEU A 34 -5.31 21.47 -3.71
CA LEU A 34 -4.81 20.23 -3.13
C LEU A 34 -4.89 20.27 -1.62
N THR A 35 -5.56 19.28 -1.06
CA THR A 35 -5.66 19.09 0.38
C THR A 35 -4.79 17.93 0.81
N PHE A 36 -4.08 18.11 1.91
CA PHE A 36 -3.36 17.01 2.56
C PHE A 36 -4.37 16.19 3.36
N GLY A 37 -4.54 14.92 2.97
CA GLY A 37 -5.47 13.99 3.61
C GLY A 37 -4.74 12.97 4.49
N THR A 38 -5.50 12.08 5.09
CA THR A 38 -4.99 11.02 5.99
C THR A 38 -4.06 9.99 5.31
N ALA A 39 -3.93 10.03 3.98
CA ALA A 39 -3.03 9.18 3.19
C ALA A 39 -1.99 10.01 2.41
N GLY A 40 -1.78 11.28 2.80
CA GLY A 40 -0.93 12.22 2.07
C GLY A 40 -1.66 12.97 0.96
N ILE A 41 -0.92 13.40 -0.06
CA ILE A 41 -1.46 14.01 -1.28
C ILE A 41 -1.28 13.05 -2.45
N ARG A 42 -2.28 12.98 -3.32
CA ARG A 42 -2.21 12.27 -4.59
C ARG A 42 -3.04 13.04 -5.61
N SER A 43 -2.42 13.44 -6.74
CA SER A 43 -3.09 14.19 -7.79
C SER A 43 -2.39 14.02 -9.14
N THR A 44 -3.02 14.50 -10.20
CA THR A 44 -2.41 14.62 -11.52
C THR A 44 -1.46 15.82 -11.59
N PHE A 45 -0.48 15.73 -12.50
CA PHE A 45 0.37 16.88 -12.83
C PHE A 45 -0.42 17.97 -13.53
N GLY A 46 0.01 19.20 -13.39
CA GLY A 46 -0.58 20.33 -14.11
C GLY A 46 -0.33 21.68 -13.46
N ILE A 47 -0.94 22.71 -14.03
CA ILE A 47 -0.78 24.09 -13.58
C ILE A 47 -1.97 24.49 -12.69
N GLY A 48 -1.67 25.11 -11.56
CA GLY A 48 -2.67 25.59 -10.62
C GLY A 48 -2.57 24.98 -9.24
N PRO A 49 -3.32 25.51 -8.26
CA PRO A 49 -3.28 25.04 -6.87
C PRO A 49 -3.92 23.66 -6.66
N GLY A 50 -4.73 23.19 -7.60
CA GLY A 50 -5.39 21.87 -7.57
C GLY A 50 -4.59 20.75 -8.25
N ARG A 51 -3.37 21.00 -8.69
CA ARG A 51 -2.52 20.04 -9.42
C ARG A 51 -1.15 19.91 -8.78
N LEU A 52 -0.49 18.76 -8.99
CA LEU A 52 0.90 18.58 -8.58
C LEU A 52 1.85 19.32 -9.50
N ASN A 53 2.66 20.17 -8.90
CA ASN A 53 3.72 20.95 -9.51
C ASN A 53 4.67 21.46 -8.41
N LYS A 54 5.81 22.05 -8.77
CA LYS A 54 6.80 22.50 -7.79
C LYS A 54 6.26 23.42 -6.68
N PHE A 55 5.29 24.28 -6.99
CA PHE A 55 4.77 25.22 -5.99
C PHE A 55 3.80 24.58 -5.01
N THR A 56 2.99 23.61 -5.46
CA THR A 56 2.13 22.84 -4.56
C THR A 56 2.97 21.89 -3.70
N VAL A 57 4.06 21.35 -4.25
CA VAL A 57 5.06 20.55 -3.51
C VAL A 57 5.79 21.41 -2.46
N ARG A 58 6.22 22.64 -2.82
CA ARG A 58 6.82 23.60 -1.86
C ARG A 58 5.85 23.95 -0.73
N LYS A 59 4.56 24.07 -1.04
CA LYS A 59 3.53 24.32 -0.01
C LYS A 59 3.52 23.22 1.05
N VAL A 60 3.54 21.96 0.61
CA VAL A 60 3.61 20.79 1.51
C VAL A 60 4.90 20.82 2.33
N ALA A 61 6.04 21.07 1.68
CA ALA A 61 7.34 21.09 2.34
C ALA A 61 7.43 22.22 3.40
N LEU A 62 6.90 23.41 3.09
CA LEU A 62 6.88 24.52 4.05
C LEU A 62 5.98 24.22 5.25
N GLY A 63 4.78 23.65 5.01
CA GLY A 63 3.89 23.23 6.09
C GLY A 63 4.53 22.15 6.97
N LEU A 64 5.21 21.17 6.37
CA LEU A 64 5.96 20.15 7.10
C LEU A 64 7.10 20.77 7.94
N ALA A 65 7.88 21.70 7.36
CA ALA A 65 8.93 22.39 8.11
C ALA A 65 8.39 23.14 9.33
N GLN A 66 7.27 23.88 9.16
CA GLN A 66 6.63 24.61 10.25
C GLN A 66 6.10 23.67 11.34
N TYR A 67 5.45 22.56 10.93
CA TYR A 67 4.95 21.54 11.84
C TYR A 67 6.07 20.92 12.67
N LEU A 68 7.18 20.52 12.04
CA LEU A 68 8.32 19.90 12.72
C LEU A 68 9.04 20.90 13.64
N ASN A 69 9.30 22.13 13.18
CA ASN A 69 9.96 23.16 13.98
C ASN A 69 9.12 23.62 15.17
N ALA A 70 7.80 23.46 15.13
CA ALA A 70 6.94 23.71 16.29
C ALA A 70 7.08 22.64 17.38
N GLN A 71 7.55 21.44 17.03
CA GLN A 71 7.70 20.32 17.95
C GLN A 71 9.12 20.21 18.51
N GLN A 72 10.13 20.41 17.68
CA GLN A 72 11.56 20.31 18.07
C GLN A 72 12.48 21.14 17.17
N SER A 73 13.67 21.52 17.70
CA SER A 73 14.63 22.38 17.00
C SER A 73 15.55 21.65 16.03
N ASP A 74 15.76 20.33 16.19
CA ASP A 74 16.78 19.55 15.47
C ASP A 74 16.15 18.47 14.58
N ALA A 75 15.05 18.83 13.88
CA ALA A 75 14.35 17.91 13.03
C ALA A 75 15.20 17.43 11.85
N THR A 76 15.14 16.13 11.58
CA THR A 76 15.73 15.47 10.41
C THR A 76 14.67 14.75 9.62
N VAL A 77 14.64 14.92 8.30
CA VAL A 77 13.70 14.28 7.40
C VAL A 77 14.44 13.41 6.39
N VAL A 78 14.04 12.15 6.23
CA VAL A 78 14.52 11.28 5.15
C VAL A 78 13.57 11.40 3.97
N ILE A 79 14.11 11.54 2.75
CA ILE A 79 13.31 11.66 1.52
C ILE A 79 13.72 10.57 0.55
N HIS A 80 12.73 9.76 0.15
CA HIS A 80 12.83 8.79 -0.95
C HIS A 80 11.80 9.14 -2.04
N PHE A 81 12.03 8.62 -3.23
CA PHE A 81 11.16 8.80 -4.38
C PHE A 81 11.16 7.56 -5.28
N ASP A 82 10.05 7.32 -5.96
CA ASP A 82 9.90 6.24 -6.92
C ASP A 82 10.35 6.64 -8.34
N THR A 83 10.05 5.78 -9.32
CA THR A 83 10.45 5.93 -10.73
C THR A 83 9.53 6.83 -11.55
N ARG A 84 8.48 7.42 -10.95
CA ARG A 84 7.52 8.26 -11.64
C ARG A 84 8.12 9.55 -12.13
N PHE A 85 7.47 10.14 -13.15
CA PHE A 85 7.81 11.49 -13.60
C PHE A 85 7.86 12.46 -12.42
N LEU A 86 8.86 13.35 -12.43
CA LEU A 86 9.07 14.41 -11.45
C LEU A 86 9.25 13.94 -9.99
N SER A 87 9.40 12.63 -9.72
CA SER A 87 9.59 12.16 -8.35
C SER A 87 10.89 12.67 -7.74
N GLU A 88 11.99 12.62 -8.51
CA GLU A 88 13.29 13.17 -8.11
C GLU A 88 13.24 14.70 -7.97
N ASP A 89 12.72 15.42 -8.98
CA ASP A 89 12.57 16.88 -8.95
C ASP A 89 11.77 17.36 -7.74
N PHE A 90 10.71 16.64 -7.38
CA PHE A 90 9.92 16.96 -6.20
C PHE A 90 10.65 16.62 -4.90
N GLY A 91 11.49 15.58 -4.89
CA GLY A 91 12.39 15.28 -3.79
C GLY A 91 13.35 16.42 -3.52
N ASP A 92 14.00 16.93 -4.56
CA ASP A 92 14.91 18.06 -4.49
C ASP A 92 14.20 19.34 -4.01
N GLU A 93 13.01 19.63 -4.54
CA GLU A 93 12.25 20.81 -4.14
C GLU A 93 11.80 20.74 -2.67
N ILE A 94 11.37 19.58 -2.18
CA ILE A 94 11.04 19.37 -0.77
C ILE A 94 12.29 19.54 0.09
N ALA A 95 13.40 18.92 -0.30
CA ALA A 95 14.67 19.01 0.42
C ALA A 95 15.14 20.47 0.55
N ARG A 96 15.07 21.24 -0.53
CA ARG A 96 15.47 22.67 -0.56
C ARG A 96 14.63 23.50 0.40
N VAL A 97 13.29 23.33 0.39
CA VAL A 97 12.40 24.10 1.26
C VAL A 97 12.62 23.74 2.74
N LEU A 98 12.68 22.44 3.05
CA LEU A 98 12.94 21.96 4.42
C LEU A 98 14.28 22.51 4.95
N ALA A 99 15.36 22.35 4.17
CA ALA A 99 16.69 22.81 4.54
C ALA A 99 16.78 24.34 4.68
N THR A 100 16.10 25.11 3.79
CA THR A 100 15.99 26.56 3.90
C THR A 100 15.30 27.00 5.21
N LYS A 101 14.42 26.15 5.76
CA LYS A 101 13.71 26.39 7.03
C LYS A 101 14.39 25.77 8.25
N GLY A 102 15.64 25.30 8.10
CA GLY A 102 16.45 24.78 9.21
C GLY A 102 16.24 23.31 9.55
N VAL A 103 15.44 22.58 8.78
CA VAL A 103 15.24 21.13 8.92
C VAL A 103 16.35 20.40 8.15
N LYS A 104 17.07 19.50 8.80
CA LYS A 104 18.08 18.65 8.13
C LYS A 104 17.39 17.63 7.24
N VAL A 105 17.98 17.34 6.10
CA VAL A 105 17.46 16.38 5.13
C VAL A 105 18.50 15.32 4.81
N VAL A 106 18.05 14.06 4.81
CA VAL A 106 18.80 12.93 4.21
C VAL A 106 18.03 12.52 2.96
N LEU A 107 18.60 12.81 1.80
CA LEU A 107 17.97 12.61 0.49
C LEU A 107 18.57 11.39 -0.21
N ALA A 108 17.70 10.50 -0.74
CA ALA A 108 18.15 9.42 -1.61
C ALA A 108 18.78 10.00 -2.89
N ASP A 109 19.87 9.40 -3.34
CA ASP A 109 20.59 9.77 -4.56
C ASP A 109 20.05 9.12 -5.84
N SER A 110 19.13 8.19 -5.67
CA SER A 110 18.42 7.46 -6.73
C SER A 110 17.05 7.02 -6.22
N TYR A 111 16.21 6.52 -7.13
CA TYR A 111 14.89 5.99 -6.72
C TYR A 111 15.04 4.86 -5.69
N LYS A 112 14.17 4.87 -4.68
CA LYS A 112 14.11 3.91 -3.57
C LYS A 112 12.67 3.49 -3.31
N SER A 113 12.52 2.32 -2.72
CA SER A 113 11.21 1.78 -2.36
C SER A 113 10.62 2.44 -1.12
N THR A 114 9.30 2.35 -0.98
CA THR A 114 8.56 2.76 0.23
C THR A 114 9.04 2.03 1.49
N PRO A 115 9.23 0.68 1.51
CA PRO A 115 9.75 0.00 2.70
C PRO A 115 11.17 0.41 3.07
N GLU A 116 12.05 0.73 2.11
CA GLU A 116 13.39 1.28 2.42
C GLU A 116 13.29 2.62 3.14
N LEU A 117 12.36 3.52 2.75
CA LEU A 117 12.12 4.76 3.48
C LEU A 117 11.70 4.50 4.92
N SER A 118 10.68 3.65 5.11
CA SER A 118 10.17 3.30 6.43
C SER A 118 11.27 2.79 7.36
N PHE A 119 12.14 1.90 6.83
CA PHE A 119 13.31 1.42 7.54
C PHE A 119 14.32 2.53 7.84
N ALA A 120 14.66 3.36 6.84
CA ALA A 120 15.65 4.42 6.97
C ALA A 120 15.28 5.45 8.05
N VAL A 121 13.99 5.84 8.12
CA VAL A 121 13.49 6.76 9.17
C VAL A 121 13.80 6.20 10.56
N ARG A 122 13.51 4.93 10.81
CA ARG A 122 13.76 4.28 12.10
C ARG A 122 15.26 4.07 12.37
N HIS A 123 15.99 3.60 11.37
CA HIS A 123 17.42 3.30 11.47
C HIS A 123 18.24 4.56 11.78
N LEU A 124 17.92 5.67 11.12
CA LEU A 124 18.56 6.97 11.32
C LEU A 124 17.96 7.77 12.49
N GLN A 125 16.92 7.26 13.16
CA GLN A 125 16.19 7.97 14.20
C GLN A 125 15.71 9.36 13.73
N ALA A 126 15.28 9.44 12.46
CA ALA A 126 14.81 10.67 11.88
C ALA A 126 13.44 11.09 12.45
N THR A 127 13.15 12.39 12.42
CA THR A 127 11.90 12.94 12.93
C THR A 127 10.71 12.62 12.04
N ALA A 128 10.95 12.52 10.72
CA ALA A 128 9.93 12.20 9.72
C ALA A 128 10.56 11.59 8.46
N GLY A 129 9.69 10.99 7.64
CA GLY A 129 10.02 10.54 6.29
C GLY A 129 9.07 11.13 5.25
N VAL A 130 9.56 11.30 4.03
CA VAL A 130 8.78 11.72 2.87
C VAL A 130 8.99 10.71 1.76
N MET A 131 7.89 10.12 1.25
CA MET A 131 7.91 9.29 0.05
C MET A 131 7.15 9.98 -1.07
N ILE A 132 7.85 10.16 -2.21
CA ILE A 132 7.23 10.72 -3.41
C ILE A 132 6.85 9.57 -4.31
N THR A 133 5.56 9.27 -4.36
CA THR A 133 4.96 8.18 -5.12
C THR A 133 3.44 8.34 -5.24
N ALA A 134 2.88 7.74 -6.28
CA ALA A 134 1.45 7.49 -6.37
C ALA A 134 1.14 5.98 -6.45
N SER A 135 2.09 5.11 -5.98
CA SER A 135 1.96 3.66 -6.02
C SER A 135 1.61 3.19 -7.45
N HIS A 136 0.53 2.48 -7.66
CA HIS A 136 0.08 1.93 -8.94
C HIS A 136 -0.84 2.84 -9.77
N ASN A 137 -1.05 4.11 -9.38
CA ASN A 137 -1.87 5.03 -10.17
C ASN A 137 -1.31 5.25 -11.58
N PRO A 138 -2.11 5.73 -12.55
CA PRO A 138 -1.66 6.06 -13.90
C PRO A 138 -0.45 7.00 -13.93
N SER A 139 0.28 7.02 -15.04
CA SER A 139 1.55 7.74 -15.20
C SER A 139 1.45 9.26 -15.05
N ASN A 140 0.26 9.84 -15.24
CA ASN A 140 -0.02 11.26 -15.04
C ASN A 140 -0.28 11.67 -13.58
N TYR A 141 -0.16 10.73 -12.64
CA TYR A 141 -0.28 10.96 -11.19
C TYR A 141 1.08 10.93 -10.51
N ASN A 142 1.20 11.72 -9.45
CA ASN A 142 2.20 11.51 -8.40
C ASN A 142 1.58 11.86 -7.04
N GLY A 143 2.37 11.75 -5.96
CA GLY A 143 1.89 12.00 -4.62
C GLY A 143 3.01 12.19 -3.62
N ILE A 144 2.64 12.55 -2.40
CA ILE A 144 3.54 12.75 -1.27
C ILE A 144 2.92 12.06 -0.06
N LYS A 145 3.61 11.04 0.46
CA LYS A 145 3.26 10.37 1.73
C LYS A 145 4.22 10.87 2.81
N ILE A 146 3.72 11.13 4.01
CA ILE A 146 4.52 11.55 5.17
C ILE A 146 4.49 10.45 6.23
N TYR A 147 5.67 10.16 6.77
CA TYR A 147 5.92 9.12 7.76
C TYR A 147 6.38 9.75 9.07
N GLY A 148 5.94 9.17 10.19
CA GLY A 148 6.38 9.55 11.53
C GLY A 148 7.72 8.92 11.92
N PRO A 149 8.26 9.25 13.11
CA PRO A 149 9.55 8.73 13.59
C PRO A 149 9.53 7.21 13.85
N ASP A 150 8.36 6.61 13.97
CA ASP A 150 8.16 5.16 14.05
C ASP A 150 8.31 4.44 12.71
N GLY A 151 8.45 5.18 11.59
CA GLY A 151 8.54 4.66 10.24
C GLY A 151 7.18 4.29 9.62
N GLY A 152 6.07 4.52 10.31
CA GLY A 152 4.71 4.37 9.78
C GLY A 152 4.18 5.66 9.15
N GLN A 153 3.21 5.56 8.25
CA GLN A 153 2.50 6.75 7.77
C GLN A 153 1.77 7.44 8.94
N LEU A 154 1.67 8.77 8.87
CA LEU A 154 1.01 9.55 9.92
C LEU A 154 -0.42 9.04 10.17
N LEU A 155 -0.75 8.85 11.44
CA LEU A 155 -2.10 8.58 11.91
C LEU A 155 -3.01 9.79 11.68
N PRO A 156 -4.35 9.62 11.70
CA PRO A 156 -5.29 10.69 11.36
C PRO A 156 -5.07 12.00 12.12
N ASP A 157 -4.85 11.93 13.43
CA ASP A 157 -4.68 13.13 14.27
C ASP A 157 -3.43 13.92 13.87
N ALA A 158 -2.29 13.24 13.70
CA ALA A 158 -1.05 13.86 13.25
C ALA A 158 -1.14 14.39 11.81
N SER A 159 -1.89 13.69 10.93
CA SER A 159 -2.16 14.14 9.55
C SER A 159 -3.03 15.39 9.55
N GLU A 160 -4.03 15.48 10.43
CA GLU A 160 -4.89 16.65 10.56
C GLU A 160 -4.12 17.85 11.09
N ASP A 161 -3.30 17.67 12.12
CA ASP A 161 -2.41 18.69 12.65
C ASP A 161 -1.48 19.25 11.56
N LEU A 162 -0.78 18.38 10.84
CA LEU A 162 0.07 18.79 9.72
C LEU A 162 -0.71 19.53 8.63
N SER A 163 -1.93 19.07 8.33
CA SER A 163 -2.82 19.69 7.35
C SER A 163 -3.14 21.16 7.69
N GLN A 164 -3.27 21.50 8.97
CA GLN A 164 -3.51 22.89 9.41
C GLN A 164 -2.34 23.79 9.03
N TYR A 165 -1.08 23.34 9.22
CA TYR A 165 0.11 24.11 8.80
C TYR A 165 0.17 24.28 7.28
N ILE A 166 -0.11 23.22 6.52
CA ILE A 166 -0.10 23.28 5.06
C ILE A 166 -1.19 24.22 4.55
N ASN A 167 -2.40 24.12 5.08
CA ASN A 167 -3.55 24.91 4.64
C ASN A 167 -3.44 26.41 5.01
N ALA A 168 -2.71 26.75 6.07
CA ALA A 168 -2.44 28.13 6.45
C ALA A 168 -1.57 28.89 5.44
N ILE A 169 -0.92 28.21 4.50
CA ILE A 169 -0.08 28.83 3.48
C ILE A 169 -0.94 29.30 2.30
N GLU A 170 -1.11 30.63 2.18
CA GLU A 170 -1.98 31.23 1.16
C GLU A 170 -1.27 31.43 -0.19
N SER A 171 0.06 31.72 -0.18
CA SER A 171 0.81 32.14 -1.37
C SER A 171 1.93 31.13 -1.74
N PRO A 172 1.59 29.95 -2.29
CA PRO A 172 2.60 28.95 -2.64
C PRO A 172 3.61 29.43 -3.69
N LEU A 173 3.21 30.36 -4.57
CA LEU A 173 4.09 30.94 -5.61
C LEU A 173 5.22 31.84 -5.05
N GLU A 174 5.14 32.21 -3.77
CA GLU A 174 6.10 33.08 -3.09
C GLU A 174 7.04 32.32 -2.14
N ILE A 175 6.92 30.99 -2.09
CA ILE A 175 7.78 30.16 -1.24
C ILE A 175 9.18 30.14 -1.83
N GLU A 176 10.13 30.73 -1.09
CA GLU A 176 11.54 30.72 -1.44
C GLU A 176 12.21 29.43 -0.98
N ALA A 177 13.13 28.92 -1.81
CA ALA A 177 14.03 27.83 -1.49
C ALA A 177 15.45 28.23 -1.93
N ASN A 178 16.41 28.07 -1.03
CA ASN A 178 17.81 28.36 -1.32
C ASN A 178 18.36 27.42 -2.40
N ASP A 179 19.53 27.77 -2.92
CA ASP A 179 20.24 26.95 -3.89
C ASP A 179 20.59 25.57 -3.30
N PHE A 180 20.41 24.52 -4.09
CA PHE A 180 20.58 23.14 -3.65
C PHE A 180 22.02 22.84 -3.23
N GLU A 181 23.00 23.24 -4.05
CA GLU A 181 24.40 23.00 -3.76
C GLU A 181 24.89 23.80 -2.54
N ALA A 182 24.43 25.04 -2.38
CA ALA A 182 24.71 25.82 -1.19
C ALA A 182 24.17 25.17 0.10
N LEU A 183 23.00 24.52 0.03
CA LEU A 183 22.43 23.78 1.17
C LEU A 183 23.19 22.46 1.45
N ARG A 184 23.68 21.80 0.42
CA ARG A 184 24.57 20.63 0.56
C ARG A 184 25.90 21.02 1.20
N ASP A 185 26.57 22.08 0.70
CA ASP A 185 27.82 22.59 1.24
C ASP A 185 27.70 23.03 2.71
N ALA A 186 26.51 23.53 3.10
CA ALA A 186 26.19 23.86 4.47
C ALA A 186 25.86 22.64 5.36
N GLY A 187 25.83 21.43 4.79
CA GLY A 187 25.48 20.19 5.51
C GLY A 187 24.01 20.10 5.93
N MET A 188 23.13 20.84 5.27
CA MET A 188 21.67 20.80 5.51
C MET A 188 20.98 19.74 4.67
N ILE A 189 21.53 19.40 3.51
CA ILE A 189 21.09 18.27 2.68
C ILE A 189 22.26 17.29 2.59
N LEU A 190 22.04 16.08 3.09
CA LEU A 190 23.02 14.99 3.09
C LEU A 190 22.53 13.87 2.18
N PRO A 191 23.42 13.16 1.46
CA PRO A 191 23.05 11.97 0.74
C PRO A 191 22.69 10.84 1.71
N LEU A 192 21.80 9.95 1.28
CA LEU A 192 21.54 8.71 2.01
C LEU A 192 22.80 7.82 1.95
N ALA A 193 23.30 7.41 3.10
CA ALA A 193 24.47 6.55 3.17
C ALA A 193 24.16 5.10 2.78
N ASP A 194 25.05 4.45 2.03
CA ASP A 194 24.89 3.06 1.57
C ASP A 194 24.68 2.07 2.73
N GLU A 195 25.23 2.36 3.91
CA GLU A 195 25.11 1.55 5.12
C GLU A 195 23.66 1.37 5.54
N VAL A 196 22.77 2.30 5.23
CA VAL A 196 21.34 2.19 5.54
C VAL A 196 20.69 1.11 4.68
N THR A 197 20.97 1.09 3.37
CA THR A 197 20.51 0.05 2.46
C THR A 197 21.10 -1.32 2.83
N GLU A 198 22.40 -1.38 3.19
CA GLU A 198 23.04 -2.62 3.63
C GLU A 198 22.46 -3.16 4.94
N ALA A 199 22.10 -2.27 5.88
CA ALA A 199 21.44 -2.68 7.12
C ALA A 199 20.03 -3.26 6.86
N TYR A 200 19.27 -2.65 5.94
CA TYR A 200 17.98 -3.17 5.51
C TYR A 200 18.11 -4.55 4.86
N LYS A 201 19.05 -4.70 3.91
CA LYS A 201 19.37 -5.99 3.27
C LYS A 201 19.74 -7.07 4.30
N ALA A 202 20.57 -6.72 5.28
CA ALA A 202 20.95 -7.63 6.36
C ALA A 202 19.73 -8.11 7.16
N GLY A 203 18.78 -7.22 7.41
CA GLY A 203 17.51 -7.57 8.06
C GLY A 203 16.66 -8.54 7.24
N VAL A 204 16.57 -8.33 5.92
CA VAL A 204 15.84 -9.23 5.01
C VAL A 204 16.56 -10.59 4.90
N LYS A 205 17.89 -10.59 4.77
CA LYS A 205 18.67 -11.84 4.76
C LYS A 205 18.52 -12.65 6.04
N ALA A 206 18.48 -11.98 7.18
CA ALA A 206 18.25 -12.65 8.48
C ALA A 206 16.81 -13.20 8.62
N LEU A 207 15.83 -12.59 7.94
CA LEU A 207 14.46 -13.11 7.86
C LEU A 207 14.38 -14.38 7.02
N VAL A 208 15.03 -14.38 5.86
CA VAL A 208 14.86 -15.45 4.85
C VAL A 208 15.82 -16.62 5.09
N GLY A 209 17.10 -16.34 5.40
CA GLY A 209 18.15 -17.34 5.42
C GLY A 209 18.57 -17.78 4.01
N ALA A 210 19.50 -18.73 3.90
CA ALA A 210 19.95 -19.25 2.61
C ALA A 210 18.81 -19.91 1.83
N ILE A 211 18.84 -19.79 0.51
CA ILE A 211 17.88 -20.40 -0.41
C ILE A 211 18.58 -21.56 -1.13
N GLU A 212 18.10 -22.78 -0.91
CA GLU A 212 18.59 -23.96 -1.60
C GLU A 212 17.76 -24.20 -2.87
N SER A 213 18.38 -24.06 -4.05
CA SER A 213 17.69 -24.31 -5.33
C SER A 213 17.26 -25.77 -5.45
N GLN A 214 16.02 -25.97 -5.89
CA GLN A 214 15.45 -27.26 -6.28
C GLN A 214 15.17 -27.31 -7.79
N GLY A 215 15.74 -26.37 -8.56
CA GLY A 215 15.55 -26.27 -9.99
C GLY A 215 14.31 -25.51 -10.44
N GLU A 216 13.59 -24.89 -9.52
CA GLU A 216 12.43 -24.03 -9.83
C GLU A 216 12.90 -22.62 -10.20
N LYS A 217 12.92 -22.32 -11.50
CA LYS A 217 13.31 -21.00 -12.02
C LYS A 217 12.21 -19.97 -11.79
N VAL A 218 12.60 -18.72 -11.55
CA VAL A 218 11.71 -17.62 -11.21
C VAL A 218 11.89 -16.44 -12.17
N VAL A 219 10.78 -15.82 -12.59
CA VAL A 219 10.76 -14.53 -13.32
C VAL A 219 10.46 -13.40 -12.36
N LEU A 220 11.22 -12.31 -12.45
CA LEU A 220 11.00 -11.09 -11.69
C LEU A 220 10.63 -9.92 -12.61
N THR A 221 9.64 -9.14 -12.22
CA THR A 221 9.33 -7.85 -12.82
C THR A 221 9.00 -6.79 -11.77
N SER A 222 9.53 -5.58 -11.95
CA SER A 222 9.20 -4.42 -11.12
C SER A 222 8.10 -3.55 -11.70
N LEU A 223 7.51 -3.90 -12.82
CA LEU A 223 6.56 -3.06 -13.56
C LEU A 223 7.09 -1.61 -13.74
N HIS A 224 8.36 -1.48 -14.14
CA HIS A 224 9.12 -0.23 -14.26
C HIS A 224 9.43 0.50 -12.93
N GLY A 225 9.22 -0.15 -11.78
CA GLY A 225 9.40 0.41 -10.45
C GLY A 225 10.76 0.15 -9.81
N THR A 226 10.79 0.26 -8.48
CA THR A 226 12.02 0.38 -7.67
C THR A 226 12.59 -0.95 -7.18
N SER A 227 11.87 -2.08 -7.27
CA SER A 227 12.20 -3.29 -6.51
C SER A 227 13.40 -4.10 -7.03
N LEU A 228 13.67 -4.08 -8.35
CA LEU A 228 14.61 -5.02 -8.97
C LEU A 228 16.06 -4.88 -8.51
N PRO A 229 16.65 -3.68 -8.35
CA PRO A 229 18.04 -3.57 -7.92
C PRO A 229 18.29 -4.29 -6.60
N LEU A 230 17.37 -4.11 -5.65
CA LEU A 230 17.48 -4.71 -4.32
C LEU A 230 17.02 -6.16 -4.29
N GLY A 231 15.90 -6.47 -4.95
CA GLY A 231 15.35 -7.84 -4.99
C GLY A 231 16.28 -8.84 -5.67
N ALA A 232 16.86 -8.50 -6.82
CA ALA A 232 17.83 -9.36 -7.52
C ALA A 232 19.12 -9.55 -6.71
N THR A 233 19.65 -8.45 -6.11
CA THR A 233 20.83 -8.53 -5.25
C THR A 233 20.58 -9.45 -4.05
N LEU A 234 19.43 -9.34 -3.39
CA LEU A 234 19.07 -10.19 -2.25
C LEU A 234 19.02 -11.67 -2.64
N LEU A 235 18.46 -12.03 -3.80
CA LEU A 235 18.43 -13.43 -4.26
C LEU A 235 19.84 -13.98 -4.45
N THR A 236 20.71 -13.26 -5.15
CA THR A 236 22.11 -13.65 -5.37
C THR A 236 22.86 -13.78 -4.03
N GLU A 237 22.74 -12.81 -3.12
CA GLU A 237 23.39 -12.87 -1.81
C GLU A 237 22.86 -13.97 -0.89
N LEU A 238 21.64 -14.46 -1.12
CA LEU A 238 21.04 -15.60 -0.42
C LEU A 238 21.35 -16.95 -1.07
N GLY A 239 22.16 -16.96 -2.16
CA GLY A 239 22.62 -18.17 -2.85
C GLY A 239 21.68 -18.67 -3.93
N PHE A 240 20.73 -17.87 -4.40
CA PHE A 240 19.81 -18.26 -5.46
C PHE A 240 20.10 -17.49 -6.75
N GLU A 241 20.44 -18.22 -7.83
CA GLU A 241 20.79 -17.67 -9.14
C GLU A 241 19.82 -18.12 -10.27
N ASP A 242 18.88 -19.03 -9.97
CA ASP A 242 17.93 -19.57 -10.96
C ASP A 242 16.76 -18.60 -11.17
N PHE A 243 17.06 -17.33 -11.47
CA PHE A 243 16.05 -16.33 -11.80
C PHE A 243 16.40 -15.57 -13.07
N VAL A 244 15.38 -15.08 -13.73
CA VAL A 244 15.48 -14.18 -14.89
C VAL A 244 14.66 -12.93 -14.65
N ILE A 245 15.14 -11.81 -15.17
CA ILE A 245 14.46 -10.51 -15.09
C ILE A 245 13.73 -10.27 -16.40
N GLU A 246 12.48 -9.85 -16.33
CA GLU A 246 11.75 -9.36 -17.50
C GLU A 246 12.32 -7.99 -17.89
N THR A 247 13.17 -7.98 -18.91
CA THR A 247 14.02 -6.83 -19.26
C THR A 247 13.26 -5.63 -19.81
N THR A 248 12.08 -5.85 -20.41
CA THR A 248 11.24 -4.77 -20.95
C THR A 248 10.64 -3.91 -19.81
N GLN A 249 10.39 -4.53 -18.65
CA GLN A 249 9.79 -3.92 -17.47
C GLN A 249 10.81 -3.62 -16.35
N SER A 250 12.09 -3.93 -16.57
CA SER A 250 13.16 -3.76 -15.56
C SER A 250 13.71 -2.34 -15.49
N GLN A 251 13.55 -1.58 -16.58
CA GLN A 251 14.04 -0.20 -16.63
C GLN A 251 13.02 0.74 -16.01
N PRO A 252 13.45 1.64 -15.11
CA PRO A 252 12.61 2.70 -14.59
C PRO A 252 12.02 3.54 -15.72
N ASP A 253 10.69 3.63 -15.78
CA ASP A 253 10.02 4.46 -16.78
C ASP A 253 8.67 4.96 -16.22
N GLY A 254 8.59 6.25 -15.92
CA GLY A 254 7.39 6.89 -15.39
C GLY A 254 6.16 6.86 -16.32
N ARG A 255 6.32 6.40 -17.58
CA ARG A 255 5.21 6.20 -18.52
C ARG A 255 4.48 4.87 -18.29
N PHE A 256 5.15 3.89 -17.67
CA PHE A 256 4.66 2.51 -17.53
C PHE A 256 4.18 1.89 -18.86
N PRO A 257 5.00 1.90 -19.93
CA PRO A 257 4.54 1.69 -21.30
C PRO A 257 4.02 0.29 -21.61
N THR A 258 4.35 -0.70 -20.77
CA THR A 258 4.00 -2.12 -20.98
C THR A 258 2.71 -2.54 -20.28
N VAL A 259 2.15 -1.69 -19.42
CA VAL A 259 0.96 -2.00 -18.62
C VAL A 259 -0.02 -0.82 -18.61
N LYS A 260 -1.31 -1.11 -18.53
CA LYS A 260 -2.33 -0.08 -18.32
C LYS A 260 -2.32 0.46 -16.89
N SER A 261 -2.00 -0.42 -15.96
CA SER A 261 -1.85 -0.15 -14.54
C SER A 261 -0.65 -0.96 -14.05
N ALA A 262 0.29 -0.32 -13.37
CA ALA A 262 1.43 -1.00 -12.76
C ALA A 262 1.00 -1.59 -11.40
N ASN A 263 -0.07 -2.39 -11.41
CA ASN A 263 -0.73 -2.91 -10.22
C ASN A 263 -0.70 -4.45 -10.21
N PRO A 264 0.02 -5.09 -9.28
CA PRO A 264 0.06 -6.55 -9.16
C PRO A 264 -1.26 -7.18 -8.68
N GLU A 265 -2.28 -6.39 -8.35
CA GLU A 265 -3.66 -6.86 -8.13
C GLU A 265 -4.36 -7.23 -9.45
N GLU A 266 -3.79 -6.86 -10.60
CA GLU A 266 -4.36 -7.11 -11.93
C GLU A 266 -3.57 -8.22 -12.65
N GLU A 267 -4.24 -9.30 -13.03
CA GLU A 267 -3.62 -10.42 -13.76
C GLU A 267 -2.92 -9.96 -15.04
N ALA A 268 -3.46 -8.95 -15.72
CA ALA A 268 -2.87 -8.35 -16.92
C ALA A 268 -1.45 -7.78 -16.72
N ALA A 269 -1.07 -7.41 -15.48
CA ALA A 269 0.27 -6.94 -15.18
C ALA A 269 1.35 -8.02 -15.37
N PHE A 270 0.96 -9.29 -15.36
CA PHE A 270 1.87 -10.44 -15.47
C PHE A 270 2.10 -10.92 -16.91
N GLU A 271 1.43 -10.38 -17.93
CA GLU A 271 1.51 -10.88 -19.31
C GLU A 271 2.94 -11.01 -19.86
N TYR A 272 3.80 -10.03 -19.60
CA TYR A 272 5.20 -10.07 -20.04
C TYR A 272 6.00 -11.12 -19.26
N GLY A 273 5.79 -11.19 -17.96
CA GLY A 273 6.44 -12.19 -17.11
C GLY A 273 6.02 -13.62 -17.45
N ILE A 274 4.74 -13.86 -17.76
CA ILE A 274 4.23 -15.17 -18.18
C ILE A 274 4.88 -15.61 -19.50
N ARG A 275 4.96 -14.72 -20.50
CA ARG A 275 5.64 -15.03 -21.78
C ARG A 275 7.11 -15.37 -21.59
N LEU A 276 7.81 -14.64 -20.71
CA LEU A 276 9.21 -14.95 -20.40
C LEU A 276 9.31 -16.28 -19.64
N ALA A 277 8.39 -16.58 -18.73
CA ALA A 277 8.36 -17.84 -18.00
C ALA A 277 8.13 -19.05 -18.92
N GLU A 278 7.34 -18.89 -19.98
CA GLU A 278 7.18 -19.92 -21.02
C GLU A 278 8.48 -20.17 -21.79
N GLN A 279 9.24 -19.13 -22.12
CA GLN A 279 10.51 -19.23 -22.88
C GLN A 279 11.63 -19.83 -22.04
N GLU A 280 11.69 -19.48 -20.76
CA GLU A 280 12.76 -19.83 -19.83
C GLU A 280 12.43 -21.07 -18.98
N ASP A 281 11.27 -21.69 -19.20
CA ASP A 281 10.71 -22.78 -18.39
C ASP A 281 10.69 -22.46 -16.89
N ALA A 282 10.31 -21.23 -16.56
CA ALA A 282 10.16 -20.79 -15.18
C ALA A 282 8.79 -21.15 -14.62
N SER A 283 8.72 -21.43 -13.32
CA SER A 283 7.53 -21.92 -12.63
C SER A 283 6.87 -20.89 -11.72
N LEU A 284 7.52 -19.73 -11.47
CA LEU A 284 7.01 -18.66 -10.64
C LEU A 284 7.31 -17.30 -11.28
N ILE A 285 6.33 -16.43 -11.32
CA ILE A 285 6.46 -15.05 -11.77
C ILE A 285 6.08 -14.13 -10.61
N ILE A 286 6.97 -13.23 -10.20
CA ILE A 286 6.74 -12.26 -9.13
C ILE A 286 6.75 -10.86 -9.73
N ALA A 287 5.70 -10.06 -9.45
CA ALA A 287 5.59 -8.66 -9.84
C ALA A 287 5.40 -7.77 -8.61
N THR A 288 5.99 -6.58 -8.62
CA THR A 288 5.79 -5.54 -7.60
C THR A 288 5.25 -4.27 -8.23
N ASP A 289 4.54 -3.45 -7.45
CA ASP A 289 4.16 -2.12 -7.89
C ASP A 289 5.35 -1.13 -7.87
N PRO A 290 5.20 0.09 -8.44
CA PRO A 290 6.34 0.99 -8.64
C PRO A 290 7.12 1.38 -7.39
N ASP A 291 6.49 1.57 -6.25
CA ASP A 291 7.15 1.90 -4.98
C ASP A 291 7.44 0.66 -4.10
N ALA A 292 7.24 -0.55 -4.67
CA ALA A 292 7.56 -1.85 -4.08
C ALA A 292 6.94 -2.07 -2.68
N ASP A 293 5.77 -1.50 -2.45
CA ASP A 293 5.01 -1.76 -1.23
C ASP A 293 4.02 -2.93 -1.42
N ARG A 294 3.67 -3.29 -2.66
CA ARG A 294 2.80 -4.41 -3.02
C ARG A 294 3.49 -5.38 -3.94
N PHE A 295 3.08 -6.65 -3.85
CA PHE A 295 3.46 -7.68 -4.81
C PHE A 295 2.31 -8.63 -5.10
N GLY A 296 2.41 -9.29 -6.23
CA GLY A 296 1.61 -10.44 -6.59
C GLY A 296 2.48 -11.51 -7.23
N PHE A 297 1.94 -12.70 -7.42
CA PHE A 297 2.61 -13.74 -8.16
C PHE A 297 1.66 -14.62 -8.96
N VAL A 298 2.23 -15.23 -10.00
CA VAL A 298 1.60 -16.24 -10.83
C VAL A 298 2.44 -17.52 -10.76
N GLU A 299 1.81 -18.66 -10.56
CA GLU A 299 2.45 -19.97 -10.63
C GLU A 299 2.16 -20.60 -11.98
N ARG A 300 3.20 -21.11 -12.65
CA ARG A 300 3.11 -21.85 -13.92
C ARG A 300 3.40 -23.33 -13.66
N TYR A 301 2.58 -24.21 -14.23
CA TYR A 301 2.67 -25.66 -14.05
C TYR A 301 3.32 -26.34 -15.25
N GLN A 302 3.71 -27.60 -15.07
CA GLN A 302 4.37 -28.43 -16.11
C GLN A 302 3.50 -28.64 -17.37
N ASP A 303 2.18 -28.57 -17.25
CA ASP A 303 1.25 -28.63 -18.37
C ASP A 303 1.12 -27.32 -19.16
N GLY A 304 1.88 -26.29 -18.76
CA GLY A 304 1.88 -24.96 -19.36
C GLY A 304 0.75 -24.03 -18.85
N THR A 305 -0.16 -24.53 -18.02
CA THR A 305 -1.19 -23.66 -17.43
C THR A 305 -0.62 -22.75 -16.36
N THR A 306 -1.25 -21.61 -16.14
CA THR A 306 -0.87 -20.62 -15.13
C THR A 306 -1.99 -20.40 -14.15
N ARG A 307 -1.65 -19.99 -12.92
CA ARG A 307 -2.60 -19.54 -11.91
C ARG A 307 -2.14 -18.23 -11.28
N TYR A 308 -2.96 -17.21 -11.38
CA TYR A 308 -2.90 -16.00 -10.60
C TYR A 308 -3.57 -16.24 -9.23
N PHE A 309 -3.02 -15.64 -8.16
CA PHE A 309 -3.57 -15.69 -6.81
C PHE A 309 -3.98 -14.28 -6.39
N ASP A 310 -5.19 -14.15 -5.86
CA ASP A 310 -5.64 -12.87 -5.31
C ASP A 310 -5.00 -12.55 -3.95
N GLY A 311 -5.18 -11.32 -3.48
CA GLY A 311 -4.53 -10.87 -2.24
C GLY A 311 -4.94 -11.64 -0.99
N ASN A 312 -6.16 -12.15 -0.91
CA ASN A 312 -6.61 -13.00 0.20
C ASN A 312 -5.98 -14.39 0.11
N GLU A 313 -5.92 -15.00 -1.07
CA GLU A 313 -5.30 -16.30 -1.31
C GLU A 313 -3.80 -16.27 -0.96
N ILE A 314 -3.09 -15.22 -1.41
CA ILE A 314 -1.67 -15.00 -1.06
C ILE A 314 -1.51 -14.89 0.46
N GLY A 315 -2.36 -14.09 1.13
CA GLY A 315 -2.34 -13.95 2.57
C GLY A 315 -2.49 -15.28 3.32
N LEU A 316 -3.40 -16.14 2.88
CA LEU A 316 -3.60 -17.48 3.46
C LEU A 316 -2.38 -18.40 3.26
N ILE A 317 -1.84 -18.43 2.05
CA ILE A 317 -0.63 -19.21 1.72
C ILE A 317 0.54 -18.77 2.60
N LEU A 318 0.81 -17.47 2.63
CA LEU A 318 1.90 -16.91 3.43
C LEU A 318 1.72 -17.16 4.92
N MET A 319 0.52 -16.96 5.43
CA MET A 319 0.20 -17.20 6.85
C MET A 319 0.50 -18.64 7.24
N LYS A 320 0.09 -19.63 6.41
CA LYS A 320 0.35 -21.04 6.66
C LYS A 320 1.84 -21.38 6.62
N LEU A 321 2.55 -20.94 5.57
CA LEU A 321 3.97 -21.24 5.40
C LEU A 321 4.83 -20.54 6.45
N ARG A 322 4.54 -19.28 6.78
CA ARG A 322 5.21 -18.55 7.86
C ARG A 322 4.98 -19.20 9.22
N TYR A 323 3.76 -19.60 9.52
CA TYR A 323 3.46 -20.31 10.75
C TYR A 323 4.25 -21.61 10.87
N GLN A 324 4.33 -22.41 9.80
CA GLN A 324 5.12 -23.65 9.79
C GLN A 324 6.61 -23.40 10.02
N GLU A 325 7.15 -22.29 9.49
CA GLU A 325 8.55 -21.90 9.69
C GLU A 325 8.81 -21.45 11.15
N LEU A 326 7.86 -20.73 11.77
CA LEU A 326 8.00 -20.18 13.11
C LEU A 326 7.61 -21.15 14.24
N GLN A 327 6.69 -22.09 13.98
CA GLN A 327 6.15 -23.01 14.98
C GLN A 327 7.21 -23.74 15.85
N PRO A 328 8.39 -24.15 15.32
CA PRO A 328 9.42 -24.80 16.14
C PRO A 328 9.97 -23.94 17.27
N THR A 329 9.77 -22.62 17.27
CA THR A 329 10.19 -21.72 18.35
C THR A 329 9.37 -21.88 19.61
N GLY A 330 8.13 -22.39 19.49
CA GLY A 330 7.21 -22.62 20.62
C GLY A 330 6.59 -21.34 21.21
N ASP A 331 6.74 -20.19 20.54
CA ASP A 331 6.23 -18.90 20.98
C ASP A 331 4.72 -18.75 20.73
N ALA A 332 4.12 -17.71 21.32
CA ALA A 332 2.80 -17.25 20.95
C ALA A 332 2.88 -16.51 19.60
N PHE A 333 1.82 -16.61 18.80
CA PHE A 333 1.80 -16.06 17.45
C PHE A 333 0.60 -15.14 17.23
N TYR A 334 0.78 -14.11 16.41
CA TYR A 334 -0.30 -13.22 16.00
C TYR A 334 -0.20 -12.84 14.51
N ILE A 335 -1.35 -12.48 13.96
CA ILE A 335 -1.47 -11.79 12.68
C ILE A 335 -2.14 -10.43 12.89
N ILE A 336 -1.84 -9.47 12.02
CA ILE A 336 -2.57 -8.19 11.95
C ILE A 336 -3.20 -8.09 10.57
N LYS A 337 -4.50 -7.79 10.50
CA LYS A 337 -5.20 -7.62 9.23
C LYS A 337 -6.25 -6.54 9.26
N SER A 338 -6.65 -6.04 8.09
CA SER A 338 -7.76 -5.12 8.01
C SER A 338 -9.10 -5.84 8.27
N ILE A 339 -10.08 -5.10 8.79
CA ILE A 339 -11.45 -5.60 9.04
C ILE A 339 -12.17 -6.06 7.78
N VAL A 340 -11.68 -5.70 6.59
CA VAL A 340 -12.24 -6.08 5.28
C VAL A 340 -11.42 -7.16 4.57
N THR A 341 -10.28 -7.56 5.13
CA THR A 341 -9.50 -8.71 4.66
C THR A 341 -10.28 -10.00 4.91
N GLY A 342 -10.23 -10.91 3.94
CA GLY A 342 -11.10 -12.09 3.85
C GLY A 342 -11.27 -12.90 5.14
N ALA A 343 -12.50 -13.34 5.39
CA ALA A 343 -12.91 -14.02 6.62
C ALA A 343 -12.16 -15.34 6.87
N LEU A 344 -11.73 -16.03 5.81
CA LEU A 344 -11.04 -17.31 5.92
C LEU A 344 -9.70 -17.20 6.68
N SER A 345 -9.06 -16.03 6.68
CA SER A 345 -7.87 -15.76 7.48
C SER A 345 -8.11 -15.89 8.99
N GLU A 346 -9.29 -15.50 9.48
CA GLU A 346 -9.68 -15.67 10.89
C GLU A 346 -9.93 -17.15 11.22
N ALA A 347 -10.56 -17.88 10.30
CA ALA A 347 -10.78 -19.32 10.47
C ALA A 347 -9.45 -20.09 10.48
N LEU A 348 -8.51 -19.74 9.60
CA LEU A 348 -7.18 -20.34 9.57
C LEU A 348 -6.38 -19.99 10.85
N ALA A 349 -6.41 -18.73 11.30
CA ALA A 349 -5.77 -18.31 12.53
C ALA A 349 -6.28 -19.11 13.73
N LYS A 350 -7.59 -19.27 13.82
CA LYS A 350 -8.21 -20.09 14.87
C LYS A 350 -7.76 -21.55 14.81
N ALA A 351 -7.70 -22.16 13.63
CA ALA A 351 -7.24 -23.53 13.46
C ALA A 351 -5.76 -23.74 13.84
N LEU A 352 -4.93 -22.72 13.65
CA LEU A 352 -3.51 -22.72 13.97
C LEU A 352 -3.19 -22.16 15.37
N ASN A 353 -4.19 -21.77 16.15
CA ASN A 353 -4.04 -21.11 17.45
C ASN A 353 -3.18 -19.83 17.38
N ILE A 354 -3.47 -18.99 16.38
CA ILE A 354 -2.85 -17.68 16.16
C ILE A 354 -3.82 -16.59 16.61
N GLU A 355 -3.35 -15.59 17.36
CA GLU A 355 -4.14 -14.40 17.71
C GLU A 355 -4.40 -13.56 16.45
N VAL A 356 -5.64 -13.05 16.29
CA VAL A 356 -5.99 -12.11 15.23
C VAL A 356 -6.16 -10.71 15.79
N VAL A 357 -5.38 -9.78 15.27
CA VAL A 357 -5.51 -8.35 15.54
C VAL A 357 -6.17 -7.68 14.34
N ASN A 358 -7.43 -7.30 14.49
CA ASN A 358 -8.18 -6.60 13.46
C ASN A 358 -7.94 -5.08 13.59
N VAL A 359 -7.68 -4.41 12.45
CA VAL A 359 -7.50 -2.96 12.37
C VAL A 359 -8.36 -2.36 11.26
N LEU A 360 -8.53 -1.04 11.26
CA LEU A 360 -9.14 -0.35 10.12
C LEU A 360 -8.30 -0.51 8.85
N THR A 361 -8.89 -0.29 7.68
CA THR A 361 -8.18 -0.30 6.40
C THR A 361 -7.14 0.83 6.33
N GLY A 362 -5.94 0.47 5.94
CA GLY A 362 -4.78 1.34 5.83
C GLY A 362 -3.63 0.87 6.71
N PHE A 363 -2.47 0.62 6.09
CA PHE A 363 -1.33 -0.02 6.74
C PHE A 363 -0.78 0.75 7.95
N LYS A 364 -1.06 2.06 8.05
CA LYS A 364 -0.75 2.88 9.23
C LYS A 364 -1.35 2.35 10.54
N TYR A 365 -2.52 1.72 10.50
CA TYR A 365 -3.12 1.08 11.67
C TYR A 365 -2.42 -0.24 12.02
N ILE A 366 -1.91 -0.93 11.01
CA ILE A 366 -1.01 -2.09 11.21
C ILE A 366 0.29 -1.62 11.87
N SER A 367 0.88 -0.53 11.35
CA SER A 367 2.08 0.09 11.92
C SER A 367 1.89 0.47 13.40
N GLU A 368 0.76 1.09 13.74
CA GLU A 368 0.41 1.44 15.12
C GLU A 368 0.38 0.21 16.03
N GLN A 369 -0.24 -0.89 15.60
CA GLN A 369 -0.28 -2.14 16.35
C GLN A 369 1.11 -2.76 16.51
N LEU A 370 1.94 -2.73 15.48
CA LEU A 370 3.34 -3.18 15.59
C LEU A 370 4.13 -2.34 16.59
N GLN A 371 3.92 -1.01 16.63
CA GLN A 371 4.56 -0.13 17.61
C GLN A 371 4.12 -0.45 19.04
N GLN A 372 2.83 -0.69 19.26
CA GLN A 372 2.29 -1.03 20.57
C GLN A 372 2.79 -2.39 21.08
N ARG A 373 3.08 -3.33 20.17
CA ARG A 373 3.48 -4.72 20.47
C ARG A 373 5.00 -4.97 20.42
N GLN A 374 5.83 -3.92 20.33
CA GLN A 374 7.30 -4.07 20.28
C GLN A 374 7.91 -4.85 21.44
N THR A 375 7.26 -4.87 22.58
CA THR A 375 7.72 -5.55 23.81
C THR A 375 6.97 -6.85 24.09
N ASP A 376 6.09 -7.30 23.19
CA ASP A 376 5.37 -8.55 23.33
C ASP A 376 6.30 -9.73 23.07
N ASP A 377 6.12 -10.82 23.84
CA ASP A 377 6.82 -12.09 23.60
C ASP A 377 6.25 -12.85 22.38
N ALA A 378 5.08 -12.45 21.88
CA ALA A 378 4.44 -13.08 20.73
C ALA A 378 5.09 -12.67 19.41
N GLN A 379 5.23 -13.61 18.47
CA GLN A 379 5.82 -13.37 17.15
C GLN A 379 4.77 -13.04 16.08
N LEU A 380 5.09 -12.05 15.26
CA LEU A 380 4.32 -11.75 14.06
C LEU A 380 4.48 -12.87 13.02
N VAL A 381 3.38 -13.52 12.67
CA VAL A 381 3.33 -14.44 11.53
C VAL A 381 3.23 -13.66 10.23
N LEU A 382 2.24 -12.77 10.14
CA LEU A 382 1.98 -11.94 8.96
C LEU A 382 1.14 -10.73 9.34
N ALA A 383 1.46 -9.57 8.79
CA ALA A 383 0.53 -8.45 8.73
C ALA A 383 0.13 -8.21 7.27
N PHE A 384 -1.15 -8.00 6.98
CA PHE A 384 -1.57 -7.88 5.58
C PHE A 384 -2.95 -7.24 5.36
N GLU A 385 -3.11 -6.75 4.15
CA GLU A 385 -4.38 -6.29 3.58
C GLU A 385 -4.66 -7.07 2.29
N GLU A 386 -5.93 -7.30 1.98
CA GLU A 386 -6.41 -8.00 0.78
C GLU A 386 -5.95 -7.36 -0.54
N SER A 387 -5.52 -6.11 -0.49
CA SER A 387 -5.03 -5.33 -1.62
C SER A 387 -3.53 -5.56 -1.88
N HIS A 388 -3.05 -6.79 -1.75
CA HIS A 388 -1.67 -7.22 -2.05
C HIS A 388 -0.57 -6.53 -1.21
N GLY A 389 -0.91 -6.04 -0.02
CA GLY A 389 0.03 -5.42 0.91
C GLY A 389 0.34 -6.34 2.09
N TYR A 390 1.61 -6.72 2.26
CA TYR A 390 2.04 -7.69 3.27
C TYR A 390 3.30 -7.22 4.00
N LEU A 391 3.47 -7.72 5.22
CA LEU A 391 4.69 -7.55 6.03
C LEU A 391 4.96 -8.83 6.80
N ALA A 392 6.14 -9.42 6.62
CA ALA A 392 6.57 -10.65 7.29
C ALA A 392 7.31 -10.37 8.60
N LYS A 393 8.04 -9.27 8.68
CA LYS A 393 8.83 -8.86 9.82
C LYS A 393 8.86 -7.35 9.96
N ASP A 394 8.82 -6.86 11.19
CA ASP A 394 8.91 -5.45 11.56
C ASP A 394 10.29 -4.82 11.26
N LEU A 395 10.74 -4.91 10.00
CA LEU A 395 11.86 -4.17 9.47
C LEU A 395 11.41 -2.78 9.02
N SER A 396 10.36 -2.75 8.25
CA SER A 396 9.61 -1.56 7.86
C SER A 396 8.29 -1.49 8.64
N ARG A 397 7.62 -0.33 8.58
CA ARG A 397 6.30 -0.08 9.19
C ARG A 397 5.26 0.28 8.13
N ASP A 398 5.50 -0.15 6.91
CA ASP A 398 4.55 -0.16 5.80
C ASP A 398 4.63 -1.53 5.11
N LYS A 399 3.76 -1.76 4.13
CA LYS A 399 3.82 -2.92 3.24
C LYS A 399 5.21 -3.06 2.63
N ASP A 400 5.69 -4.26 2.44
CA ASP A 400 7.08 -4.50 2.09
C ASP A 400 7.24 -5.67 1.12
N ALA A 401 7.13 -5.38 -0.18
CA ALA A 401 7.33 -6.39 -1.21
C ALA A 401 8.77 -6.91 -1.29
N ILE A 402 9.75 -6.11 -0.85
CA ILE A 402 11.17 -6.51 -0.89
C ILE A 402 11.44 -7.73 0.02
N GLN A 403 10.80 -7.81 1.18
CA GLN A 403 10.90 -8.98 2.05
C GLN A 403 10.38 -10.25 1.36
N PHE A 404 9.32 -10.09 0.53
CA PHE A 404 8.62 -11.23 -0.06
C PHE A 404 9.23 -11.75 -1.35
N ILE A 405 10.01 -10.96 -2.09
CA ILE A 405 10.73 -11.48 -3.27
C ILE A 405 11.56 -12.74 -2.90
N PRO A 406 12.54 -12.66 -1.99
CA PRO A 406 13.32 -13.84 -1.63
C PRO A 406 12.53 -14.86 -0.80
N LEU A 407 11.56 -14.43 0.00
CA LEU A 407 10.76 -15.33 0.83
C LEU A 407 9.85 -16.24 -0.02
N LEU A 408 9.23 -15.71 -1.08
CA LEU A 408 8.44 -16.50 -2.03
C LEU A 408 9.32 -17.50 -2.81
N VAL A 409 10.50 -17.06 -3.22
CA VAL A 409 11.47 -17.97 -3.88
C VAL A 409 11.84 -19.11 -2.95
N LYS A 410 12.19 -18.81 -1.68
CA LYS A 410 12.47 -19.85 -0.67
C LYS A 410 11.31 -20.83 -0.54
N TYR A 411 10.08 -20.33 -0.42
CA TYR A 411 8.90 -21.18 -0.27
C TYR A 411 8.63 -22.01 -1.52
N LYS A 412 8.83 -21.46 -2.72
CA LYS A 412 8.71 -22.21 -3.96
C LYS A 412 9.68 -23.38 -4.00
N GLN A 413 10.96 -23.17 -3.64
CA GLN A 413 11.96 -24.22 -3.57
C GLN A 413 11.60 -25.27 -2.50
N MET A 414 11.19 -24.86 -1.31
CA MET A 414 10.76 -25.77 -0.23
C MET A 414 9.56 -26.65 -0.63
N LEU A 415 8.59 -26.07 -1.32
CA LEU A 415 7.43 -26.82 -1.81
C LEU A 415 7.82 -27.83 -2.87
N ALA A 416 8.65 -27.43 -3.84
CA ALA A 416 9.15 -28.29 -4.90
C ALA A 416 9.90 -29.52 -4.37
N GLN A 417 10.69 -29.36 -3.30
CA GLN A 417 11.37 -30.48 -2.62
C GLN A 417 10.40 -31.58 -2.17
N ASN A 418 9.17 -31.22 -1.86
CA ASN A 418 8.10 -32.12 -1.42
C ASN A 418 7.09 -32.45 -2.55
N GLY A 419 7.35 -32.03 -3.78
CA GLY A 419 6.44 -32.19 -4.91
C GLY A 419 5.14 -31.39 -4.77
N LEU A 420 5.16 -30.29 -4.02
CA LEU A 420 4.02 -29.43 -3.76
C LEU A 420 4.14 -28.09 -4.51
N THR A 421 3.00 -27.40 -4.64
CA THR A 421 2.85 -26.08 -5.25
C THR A 421 2.10 -25.13 -4.30
N PHE A 422 2.11 -23.83 -4.56
CA PHE A 422 1.27 -22.88 -3.81
C PHE A 422 -0.22 -23.17 -3.92
N LYS A 423 -0.66 -23.67 -5.10
CA LYS A 423 -2.04 -24.13 -5.31
C LYS A 423 -2.42 -25.26 -4.34
N GLU A 424 -1.51 -26.20 -4.13
CA GLU A 424 -1.76 -27.35 -3.23
C GLU A 424 -1.78 -26.92 -1.77
N VAL A 425 -0.94 -25.95 -1.36
CA VAL A 425 -1.03 -25.34 -0.03
C VAL A 425 -2.41 -24.70 0.19
N LEU A 426 -2.90 -23.95 -0.78
CA LEU A 426 -4.20 -23.30 -0.71
C LEU A 426 -5.35 -24.34 -0.69
N ASN A 427 -5.27 -25.37 -1.53
CA ASN A 427 -6.25 -26.44 -1.56
C ASN A 427 -6.32 -27.21 -0.23
N ASP A 428 -5.17 -27.44 0.42
CA ASP A 428 -5.12 -28.05 1.74
C ASP A 428 -5.80 -27.17 2.81
N ILE A 429 -5.63 -25.85 2.75
CA ILE A 429 -6.35 -24.90 3.60
C ILE A 429 -7.88 -25.02 3.35
N TYR A 430 -8.32 -25.02 2.09
CA TYR A 430 -9.74 -25.16 1.76
C TYR A 430 -10.35 -26.48 2.19
N GLN A 431 -9.58 -27.58 2.12
CA GLN A 431 -10.04 -28.89 2.60
C GLN A 431 -10.22 -28.92 4.13
N GLN A 432 -9.36 -28.21 4.87
CA GLN A 432 -9.38 -28.22 6.34
C GLN A 432 -10.46 -27.33 6.94
N ILE A 433 -10.70 -26.15 6.35
CA ILE A 433 -11.54 -25.10 6.97
C ILE A 433 -12.64 -24.53 6.06
N GLY A 434 -12.83 -25.09 4.87
CA GLY A 434 -13.79 -24.61 3.88
C GLY A 434 -13.22 -23.55 2.95
N ARG A 435 -14.01 -23.11 1.97
CA ARG A 435 -13.64 -22.08 1.00
C ARG A 435 -14.55 -20.87 1.17
N TYR A 436 -13.97 -19.70 1.14
CA TYR A 436 -14.70 -18.43 1.07
C TYR A 436 -14.34 -17.74 -0.25
N ASP A 437 -15.38 -17.35 -0.97
CA ASP A 437 -15.20 -16.53 -2.17
C ASP A 437 -15.15 -15.06 -1.76
N ASN A 438 -14.23 -14.32 -2.38
CA ASN A 438 -13.98 -12.91 -2.09
C ASN A 438 -14.20 -12.06 -3.33
N LEU A 439 -14.82 -10.90 -3.17
CA LEU A 439 -14.96 -9.92 -4.25
C LEU A 439 -15.04 -8.51 -3.66
N THR A 440 -14.39 -7.57 -4.32
CA THR A 440 -14.54 -6.15 -4.01
C THR A 440 -15.18 -5.44 -5.20
N LEU A 441 -16.38 -4.89 -5.01
CA LEU A 441 -16.98 -3.97 -5.96
C LEU A 441 -16.50 -2.55 -5.66
N SER A 442 -16.26 -1.76 -6.72
CA SER A 442 -15.74 -0.38 -6.60
C SER A 442 -16.45 0.59 -7.54
N PRO A 443 -17.79 0.71 -7.47
CA PRO A 443 -18.52 1.62 -8.34
C PRO A 443 -18.15 3.09 -8.06
N THR A 444 -17.95 3.84 -9.14
CA THR A 444 -17.68 5.27 -9.11
C THR A 444 -18.89 6.02 -9.68
N TYR A 445 -19.28 7.10 -9.05
CA TYR A 445 -20.40 7.93 -9.47
C TYR A 445 -19.93 9.35 -9.77
N ALA A 446 -20.47 9.98 -10.82
CA ALA A 446 -20.00 11.30 -11.23
C ALA A 446 -20.52 12.44 -10.33
N GLY A 447 -19.63 13.36 -9.98
CA GLY A 447 -19.94 14.66 -9.40
C GLY A 447 -20.67 14.67 -8.05
N HIS A 448 -21.33 15.79 -7.76
CA HIS A 448 -22.04 16.01 -6.47
C HIS A 448 -23.20 15.02 -6.26
N ALA A 449 -23.96 14.71 -7.32
CA ALA A 449 -25.05 13.73 -7.26
C ALA A 449 -24.54 12.32 -6.88
N GLY A 450 -23.34 11.96 -7.33
CA GLY A 450 -22.71 10.70 -6.96
C GLY A 450 -22.37 10.63 -5.48
N ARG A 451 -21.85 11.68 -4.88
CA ARG A 451 -21.60 11.76 -3.44
C ARG A 451 -22.88 11.59 -2.64
N GLN A 452 -23.94 12.31 -3.02
CA GLN A 452 -25.24 12.19 -2.36
C GLN A 452 -25.83 10.77 -2.44
N LYS A 453 -25.64 10.08 -3.58
CA LYS A 453 -26.07 8.67 -3.72
C LYS A 453 -25.31 7.76 -2.74
N ILE A 454 -24.00 7.94 -2.59
CA ILE A 454 -23.19 7.17 -1.62
C ILE A 454 -23.63 7.46 -0.19
N GLU A 455 -23.81 8.72 0.17
CA GLU A 455 -24.29 9.13 1.50
C GLU A 455 -25.66 8.52 1.83
N ALA A 456 -26.59 8.56 0.88
CA ALA A 456 -27.91 7.96 1.03
C ALA A 456 -27.84 6.43 1.21
N LEU A 457 -26.97 5.77 0.44
CA LEU A 457 -26.71 4.33 0.57
C LEU A 457 -26.16 3.99 1.96
N MET A 458 -25.14 4.71 2.42
CA MET A 458 -24.56 4.49 3.76
C MET A 458 -25.60 4.77 4.87
N ALA A 459 -26.42 5.80 4.73
CA ALA A 459 -27.51 6.10 5.67
C ALA A 459 -28.57 4.98 5.70
N GLN A 460 -28.92 4.42 4.54
CA GLN A 460 -29.83 3.28 4.44
C GLN A 460 -29.31 2.05 5.19
N PHE A 461 -28.06 1.65 4.93
CA PHE A 461 -27.44 0.51 5.61
C PHE A 461 -27.24 0.79 7.12
N ARG A 462 -26.92 2.03 7.50
CA ARG A 462 -26.79 2.41 8.91
C ARG A 462 -28.13 2.36 9.65
N GLY A 463 -29.21 2.75 8.99
CA GLY A 463 -30.57 2.69 9.53
C GLY A 463 -31.22 1.31 9.50
N ASP A 464 -30.69 0.36 8.73
CA ASP A 464 -31.26 -0.98 8.60
C ASP A 464 -31.11 -1.78 9.91
N THR A 465 -32.23 -2.32 10.38
CA THR A 465 -32.33 -3.16 11.59
C THR A 465 -32.80 -4.58 11.26
N SER A 466 -32.86 -4.94 9.96
CA SER A 466 -33.24 -6.27 9.53
C SER A 466 -32.21 -7.31 10.00
N ASP A 467 -32.67 -8.43 10.50
CA ASP A 467 -31.84 -9.59 10.82
C ASP A 467 -31.51 -10.46 9.59
N GLN A 468 -31.84 -9.96 8.39
CA GLN A 468 -31.52 -10.60 7.12
C GLN A 468 -31.03 -9.59 6.08
N LEU A 469 -29.99 -9.96 5.35
CA LEU A 469 -29.47 -9.22 4.19
C LEU A 469 -29.24 -10.20 3.03
N LEU A 470 -29.90 -9.98 1.88
CA LEU A 470 -29.80 -10.84 0.68
C LEU A 470 -30.10 -12.32 0.97
N GLY A 471 -31.07 -12.61 1.86
CA GLY A 471 -31.40 -13.96 2.27
C GLY A 471 -30.48 -14.60 3.32
N LEU A 472 -29.38 -13.95 3.66
CA LEU A 472 -28.43 -14.40 4.69
C LEU A 472 -28.86 -13.87 6.07
N ASN A 473 -28.72 -14.69 7.12
CA ASN A 473 -29.04 -14.30 8.48
C ASN A 473 -27.87 -13.48 9.08
N VAL A 474 -28.15 -12.23 9.45
CA VAL A 474 -27.16 -11.35 10.05
C VAL A 474 -26.93 -11.73 11.51
N VAL A 475 -25.68 -12.01 11.85
CA VAL A 475 -25.25 -12.24 13.24
C VAL A 475 -25.02 -10.91 13.94
N THR A 476 -24.17 -10.04 13.35
CA THR A 476 -23.92 -8.69 13.88
C THR A 476 -23.89 -7.66 12.76
N LYS A 477 -24.25 -6.44 13.12
CA LYS A 477 -23.95 -5.23 12.35
C LYS A 477 -22.93 -4.39 13.12
N GLU A 478 -21.82 -4.11 12.49
CA GLU A 478 -20.74 -3.29 13.02
C GLU A 478 -20.75 -1.93 12.31
N ASP A 479 -21.04 -0.86 13.04
CA ASP A 479 -20.97 0.52 12.55
C ASP A 479 -19.78 1.21 13.19
N TYR A 480 -18.71 1.38 12.42
CA TYR A 480 -17.47 1.97 12.91
C TYR A 480 -17.56 3.49 13.09
N LEU A 481 -18.52 4.16 12.43
CA LEU A 481 -18.75 5.60 12.64
C LEU A 481 -19.34 5.87 14.01
N THR A 482 -20.25 5.02 14.46
CA THR A 482 -20.86 5.10 15.80
C THR A 482 -20.12 4.28 16.85
N GLN A 483 -19.12 3.51 16.43
CA GLN A 483 -18.33 2.58 17.26
C GLN A 483 -19.20 1.55 18.00
N GLN A 484 -20.20 0.99 17.30
CA GLN A 484 -21.14 0.04 17.86
C GLN A 484 -21.24 -1.24 17.04
N THR A 485 -21.18 -2.39 17.73
CA THR A 485 -21.57 -3.68 17.20
C THR A 485 -22.93 -4.05 17.79
N THR A 486 -23.90 -4.30 16.94
CA THR A 486 -25.25 -4.69 17.32
C THR A 486 -25.54 -6.12 16.85
N ASN A 487 -25.88 -7.00 17.78
CA ASN A 487 -26.49 -8.30 17.44
C ASN A 487 -27.96 -8.05 17.07
N LEU A 488 -28.29 -8.17 15.78
CA LEU A 488 -29.62 -7.80 15.27
C LEU A 488 -30.72 -8.74 15.76
N LYS A 489 -30.37 -9.97 16.14
CA LYS A 489 -31.33 -10.97 16.65
C LYS A 489 -31.73 -10.68 18.10
N THR A 490 -30.83 -10.20 18.92
CA THR A 490 -31.04 -9.96 20.35
C THR A 490 -31.18 -8.49 20.73
N GLY A 491 -30.81 -7.57 19.83
CA GLY A 491 -30.72 -6.14 20.09
C GLY A 491 -29.57 -5.74 21.02
N LYS A 492 -28.71 -6.68 21.42
CA LYS A 492 -27.57 -6.38 22.30
C LYS A 492 -26.50 -5.58 21.54
N THR A 493 -26.05 -4.48 22.15
CA THR A 493 -25.00 -3.63 21.61
C THR A 493 -23.73 -3.73 22.45
N THR A 494 -22.56 -3.70 21.77
CA THR A 494 -21.22 -3.61 22.39
C THR A 494 -20.41 -2.51 21.69
N VAL A 495 -19.41 -1.97 22.38
CA VAL A 495 -18.57 -0.91 21.84
C VAL A 495 -17.44 -1.50 20.98
N ILE A 496 -17.17 -0.88 19.83
CA ILE A 496 -15.99 -1.13 19.00
C ILE A 496 -14.86 -0.26 19.52
N SER A 497 -13.71 -0.87 19.85
CA SER A 497 -12.53 -0.16 20.36
C SER A 497 -11.68 0.50 19.27
N LEU A 498 -11.90 0.14 17.99
CA LEU A 498 -11.18 0.76 16.87
C LEU A 498 -11.59 2.22 16.67
N PRO A 499 -10.70 3.07 16.08
CA PRO A 499 -11.03 4.45 15.77
C PRO A 499 -12.28 4.59 14.92
N LYS A 500 -12.89 5.78 14.91
CA LYS A 500 -14.04 6.07 14.06
C LYS A 500 -13.67 6.01 12.59
N ALA A 501 -14.48 5.33 11.80
CA ALA A 501 -14.37 5.28 10.35
C ALA A 501 -15.76 5.12 9.72
N ASP A 502 -15.98 5.67 8.55
CA ASP A 502 -17.23 5.46 7.82
C ASP A 502 -17.23 4.10 7.14
N VAL A 503 -17.43 3.06 7.94
CA VAL A 503 -17.52 1.66 7.53
C VAL A 503 -18.71 1.02 8.22
N ILE A 504 -19.44 0.20 7.47
CA ILE A 504 -20.49 -0.68 8.00
C ILE A 504 -20.14 -2.10 7.56
N ARG A 505 -20.09 -3.03 8.52
CA ARG A 505 -19.81 -4.45 8.25
C ARG A 505 -20.94 -5.30 8.83
N TYR A 506 -21.54 -6.13 7.99
CA TYR A 506 -22.48 -7.15 8.37
C TYR A 506 -21.77 -8.49 8.45
N THR A 507 -21.86 -9.16 9.58
CA THR A 507 -21.30 -10.50 9.75
C THR A 507 -22.41 -11.56 9.67
N PHE A 508 -22.07 -12.68 9.09
CA PHE A 508 -22.92 -13.87 8.92
C PHE A 508 -22.18 -15.08 9.47
N GLU A 509 -22.84 -16.22 9.64
CA GLU A 509 -22.14 -17.48 9.91
C GLU A 509 -21.24 -17.86 8.72
N GLU A 510 -21.64 -17.45 7.53
CA GLU A 510 -20.95 -17.68 6.26
C GLU A 510 -19.85 -16.66 5.94
N GLY A 511 -19.62 -15.63 6.76
CA GLY A 511 -18.60 -14.60 6.52
C GLY A 511 -19.09 -13.18 6.74
N PHE A 512 -18.77 -12.23 5.80
CA PHE A 512 -19.19 -10.84 5.93
C PHE A 512 -19.43 -10.13 4.60
N ILE A 513 -20.20 -9.03 4.67
CA ILE A 513 -20.30 -7.98 3.65
C ILE A 513 -19.98 -6.65 4.33
N ALA A 514 -19.06 -5.85 3.76
CA ALA A 514 -18.68 -4.55 4.30
C ALA A 514 -18.79 -3.44 3.24
N LEU A 515 -19.21 -2.26 3.67
CA LEU A 515 -19.34 -1.06 2.84
C LEU A 515 -18.41 0.05 3.38
N ARG A 516 -17.65 0.66 2.49
CA ARG A 516 -16.72 1.75 2.82
C ARG A 516 -16.69 2.79 1.70
N PRO A 517 -17.20 4.01 1.90
CA PRO A 517 -17.02 5.10 0.95
C PRO A 517 -15.56 5.56 0.88
N SER A 518 -15.14 6.07 -0.28
CA SER A 518 -13.86 6.76 -0.41
C SER A 518 -13.95 8.15 0.22
N GLY A 519 -12.92 8.54 0.98
CA GLY A 519 -12.84 9.90 1.55
C GLY A 519 -12.47 10.98 0.52
N THR A 520 -11.93 10.60 -0.65
CA THR A 520 -11.37 11.53 -1.64
C THR A 520 -12.12 11.55 -2.97
N GLU A 521 -12.76 10.45 -3.33
CA GLU A 521 -13.44 10.27 -4.62
C GLU A 521 -14.90 9.90 -4.42
N PRO A 522 -15.80 10.21 -5.36
CA PRO A 522 -17.20 9.75 -5.31
C PRO A 522 -17.32 8.26 -5.66
N LYS A 523 -16.75 7.42 -4.82
CA LYS A 523 -16.59 5.98 -4.98
C LYS A 523 -16.94 5.28 -3.68
N ILE A 524 -17.56 4.12 -3.77
CA ILE A 524 -17.78 3.22 -2.63
C ILE A 524 -17.17 1.86 -2.92
N LYS A 525 -16.51 1.28 -1.94
CA LYS A 525 -16.08 -0.12 -1.98
C LYS A 525 -17.06 -0.98 -1.20
N VAL A 526 -17.45 -2.10 -1.80
CA VAL A 526 -18.24 -3.14 -1.15
C VAL A 526 -17.47 -4.44 -1.19
N TYR A 527 -17.14 -4.95 -0.02
CA TYR A 527 -16.36 -6.16 0.17
C TYR A 527 -17.26 -7.32 0.51
N PHE A 528 -17.07 -8.42 -0.20
CA PHE A 528 -17.73 -9.70 0.06
C PHE A 528 -16.67 -10.71 0.43
N SER A 529 -16.88 -11.46 1.51
CA SER A 529 -16.11 -12.63 1.88
C SER A 529 -17.08 -13.66 2.47
N LEU A 530 -17.52 -14.60 1.64
CA LEU A 530 -18.64 -15.49 1.98
C LEU A 530 -18.34 -16.95 1.57
N ASN A 531 -18.78 -17.88 2.42
CA ASN A 531 -18.84 -19.30 2.14
C ASN A 531 -20.31 -19.68 1.84
N VAL A 532 -20.74 -19.48 0.60
CA VAL A 532 -22.10 -19.77 0.11
C VAL A 532 -22.02 -20.43 -1.26
N ASP A 533 -22.96 -21.33 -1.57
CA ASP A 533 -22.97 -22.06 -2.84
C ASP A 533 -23.19 -21.12 -4.04
N ASP A 534 -24.04 -20.11 -3.89
CA ASP A 534 -24.46 -19.18 -4.95
C ASP A 534 -23.85 -17.77 -4.77
N PHE A 535 -22.52 -17.70 -4.52
CA PHE A 535 -21.81 -16.43 -4.28
C PHE A 535 -22.08 -15.35 -5.34
N ASN A 536 -22.01 -15.72 -6.61
CA ASN A 536 -22.27 -14.79 -7.71
C ASN A 536 -23.70 -14.25 -7.71
N GLU A 537 -24.68 -15.07 -7.33
CA GLU A 537 -26.07 -14.64 -7.23
C GLU A 537 -26.24 -13.60 -6.10
N VAL A 538 -25.63 -13.82 -4.94
CA VAL A 538 -25.64 -12.85 -3.82
C VAL A 538 -25.05 -11.51 -4.28
N VAL A 539 -23.93 -11.52 -5.01
CA VAL A 539 -23.28 -10.31 -5.54
C VAL A 539 -24.18 -9.59 -6.55
N GLU A 540 -24.80 -10.32 -7.48
CA GLU A 540 -25.70 -9.74 -8.49
C GLU A 540 -26.99 -9.18 -7.85
N GLN A 541 -27.57 -9.85 -6.86
CA GLN A 541 -28.69 -9.32 -6.09
C GLN A 541 -28.32 -8.03 -5.37
N PHE A 542 -27.10 -7.96 -4.80
CA PHE A 542 -26.60 -6.72 -4.18
C PHE A 542 -26.52 -5.58 -5.19
N LYS A 543 -25.91 -5.82 -6.36
CA LYS A 543 -25.79 -4.81 -7.43
C LYS A 543 -27.14 -4.28 -7.87
N GLN A 544 -28.08 -5.18 -8.17
CA GLN A 544 -29.42 -4.82 -8.64
C GLN A 544 -30.22 -4.02 -7.61
N LYS A 545 -30.05 -4.33 -6.32
CA LYS A 545 -30.84 -3.72 -5.26
C LYS A 545 -30.29 -2.40 -4.76
N TYR A 546 -28.95 -2.22 -4.78
CA TYR A 546 -28.30 -1.14 -4.06
C TYR A 546 -27.38 -0.26 -4.91
N LEU A 547 -26.84 -0.76 -6.03
CA LEU A 547 -25.90 -0.01 -6.89
C LEU A 547 -26.54 0.45 -8.20
#